data_7c3b061702da0475de06141d2bdddc1d
#
_entry.id   7c3b061702da0475de06141d2bdddc1d
#
_cell.length_a   1.000
_cell.length_b   1.000
_cell.length_c   1.000
_cell.angle_alpha   90.00
_cell.angle_beta   90.00
_cell.angle_gamma   90.00
#
_symmetry.space_group_name_H-M   'P 1'
#
loop_
_entity.id
_entity.type
_entity.pdbx_description
1 polymer ?
#
loop_
_entity_poly.entity_id
_entity_poly.type
_entity_poly.pdbx_seq_one_letter_code
_entity_poly.pdbx_strand_id
1 'polypeptide(L)'
;MLQNEQTPESEGRLENLKELVSSLNDFSDLQAFLDHVSLVMENQVDRNPDKVSLMTLHASKGLEFKQVYLPGWEEETFPNKKSLDDNGQNGLEEERRLAYVGITRAKLLCTISSAESRYKFGDFNFNLESRFIKELPHNYAVSY
;
A
#
# COMPACT_ATOMS: atom_id res chain seq x y z
N MET A 1 1.68 -24.59 12.71
CA MET A 1 2.85 -23.72 12.87
C MET A 1 2.54 -22.50 13.73
N LEU A 2 1.48 -21.71 13.50
CA LEU A 2 1.15 -20.52 14.31
C LEU A 2 0.81 -20.76 15.80
N GLN A 3 0.45 -21.97 16.19
CA GLN A 3 0.13 -22.32 17.58
C GLN A 3 1.35 -22.48 18.50
N ASN A 4 2.56 -22.53 17.96
CA ASN A 4 3.79 -22.68 18.75
C ASN A 4 4.58 -21.38 18.99
N GLU A 5 4.17 -20.29 18.38
CA GLU A 5 4.77 -18.97 18.60
C GLU A 5 3.90 -18.18 19.59
N GLN A 6 4.30 -18.14 20.84
CA GLN A 6 3.64 -17.38 21.90
C GLN A 6 4.07 -15.89 21.82
N THR A 7 3.71 -15.20 20.76
CA THR A 7 3.91 -13.76 20.64
C THR A 7 2.56 -13.05 20.52
N PRO A 8 2.38 -11.82 21.01
CA PRO A 8 1.14 -11.06 20.85
C PRO A 8 0.70 -10.94 19.38
N GLU A 9 1.67 -10.95 18.46
CA GLU A 9 1.42 -10.89 17.02
C GLU A 9 0.86 -12.21 16.47
N SER A 10 1.33 -13.36 16.97
CA SER A 10 0.82 -14.68 16.58
C SER A 10 -0.59 -14.93 17.12
N GLU A 11 -0.90 -14.42 18.33
CA GLU A 11 -2.24 -14.49 18.90
C GLU A 11 -3.24 -13.65 18.08
N GLY A 12 -2.88 -12.43 17.68
CA GLY A 12 -3.71 -11.60 16.82
C GLY A 12 -3.95 -12.22 15.43
N ARG A 13 -2.93 -12.86 14.85
CA ARG A 13 -3.09 -13.60 13.58
C ARG A 13 -4.01 -14.79 13.71
N LEU A 14 -3.93 -15.52 14.83
CA LEU A 14 -4.81 -16.65 15.10
C LEU A 14 -6.27 -16.20 15.30
N GLU A 15 -6.48 -15.08 15.99
CA GLU A 15 -7.79 -14.47 16.16
C GLU A 15 -8.41 -14.07 14.83
N ASN A 16 -7.67 -13.38 13.97
CA ASN A 16 -8.11 -13.00 12.62
C ASN A 16 -8.48 -14.23 11.77
N LEU A 17 -7.74 -15.33 11.89
CA LEU A 17 -8.08 -16.58 11.19
C LEU A 17 -9.37 -17.21 11.72
N LYS A 18 -9.59 -17.20 13.04
CA LYS A 18 -10.84 -17.70 13.63
C LYS A 18 -12.02 -16.85 13.19
N GLU A 19 -11.86 -15.53 13.15
CA GLU A 19 -12.88 -14.60 12.69
C GLU A 19 -13.24 -14.81 11.22
N LEU A 20 -12.23 -15.04 10.36
CA LEU A 20 -12.43 -15.42 8.97
C LEU A 20 -13.20 -16.73 8.84
N VAL A 21 -12.80 -17.77 9.58
CA VAL A 21 -13.51 -19.08 9.56
C VAL A 21 -14.95 -18.92 10.07
N SER A 22 -15.16 -18.08 11.10
CA SER A 22 -16.50 -17.78 11.61
C SER A 22 -17.36 -17.10 10.54
N SER A 23 -16.80 -16.11 9.84
CA SER A 23 -17.51 -15.38 8.76
C SER A 23 -17.89 -16.31 7.58
N LEU A 24 -17.10 -17.35 7.31
CA LEU A 24 -17.42 -18.34 6.26
C LEU A 24 -18.67 -19.17 6.59
N ASN A 25 -18.97 -19.37 7.87
CA ASN A 25 -20.15 -20.15 8.29
C ASN A 25 -21.49 -19.46 7.98
N ASP A 26 -21.48 -18.16 7.71
CA ASP A 26 -22.67 -17.38 7.35
C ASP A 26 -23.06 -17.55 5.88
N PHE A 27 -22.22 -18.25 5.09
CA PHE A 27 -22.42 -18.48 3.66
C PHE A 27 -22.65 -19.97 3.35
N SER A 28 -23.42 -20.23 2.29
CA SER A 28 -23.73 -21.59 1.86
C SER A 28 -22.51 -22.39 1.37
N ASP A 29 -21.56 -21.67 0.78
CA ASP A 29 -20.31 -22.21 0.23
C ASP A 29 -19.27 -21.11 0.03
N LEU A 30 -18.05 -21.50 -0.29
CA LEU A 30 -16.92 -20.58 -0.52
C LEU A 30 -17.20 -19.62 -1.68
N GLN A 31 -17.92 -20.05 -2.71
CA GLN A 31 -18.22 -19.19 -3.85
C GLN A 31 -19.15 -18.04 -3.45
N ALA A 32 -20.19 -18.30 -2.67
CA ALA A 32 -21.09 -17.30 -2.13
C ALA A 32 -20.36 -16.27 -1.26
N PHE A 33 -19.38 -16.71 -0.46
CA PHE A 33 -18.52 -15.81 0.31
C PHE A 33 -17.66 -14.93 -0.60
N LEU A 34 -17.00 -15.49 -1.62
CA LEU A 34 -16.18 -14.75 -2.56
C LEU A 34 -16.99 -13.73 -3.37
N ASP A 35 -18.19 -14.12 -3.80
CA ASP A 35 -19.10 -13.21 -4.50
C ASP A 35 -19.55 -12.06 -3.59
N HIS A 36 -19.82 -12.34 -2.32
CA HIS A 36 -20.15 -11.31 -1.34
C HIS A 36 -18.97 -10.35 -1.10
N VAL A 37 -17.75 -10.87 -0.90
CA VAL A 37 -16.55 -10.05 -0.73
C VAL A 37 -16.31 -9.18 -1.96
N SER A 38 -16.47 -9.74 -3.17
CA SER A 38 -16.33 -9.00 -4.43
C SER A 38 -17.36 -7.87 -4.52
N LEU A 39 -18.62 -8.13 -4.16
CA LEU A 39 -19.69 -7.13 -4.14
C LEU A 39 -19.43 -6.02 -3.12
N VAL A 40 -18.94 -6.36 -1.93
CA VAL A 40 -18.57 -5.38 -0.89
C VAL A 40 -17.41 -4.52 -1.36
N MET A 41 -16.38 -5.12 -1.98
CA MET A 41 -15.26 -4.40 -2.54
C MET A 41 -15.66 -3.49 -3.70
N GLU A 42 -16.55 -3.93 -4.59
CA GLU A 42 -17.10 -3.10 -5.67
C GLU A 42 -17.94 -1.93 -5.13
N ASN A 43 -18.72 -2.16 -4.08
CA ASN A 43 -19.53 -1.12 -3.45
C ASN A 43 -18.71 -0.12 -2.63
N GLN A 44 -17.53 -0.52 -2.12
CA GLN A 44 -16.59 0.40 -1.46
C GLN A 44 -15.89 1.35 -2.42
N VAL A 45 -15.87 1.06 -3.71
CA VAL A 45 -15.52 2.03 -4.74
C VAL A 45 -16.74 2.93 -4.97
N ASP A 46 -17.01 3.77 -3.98
CA ASP A 46 -18.01 4.84 -4.10
C ASP A 46 -17.63 5.71 -5.31
N ARG A 47 -18.32 5.49 -6.42
CA ARG A 47 -18.09 6.19 -7.70
C ARG A 47 -18.57 7.63 -7.66
N ASN A 48 -18.71 8.22 -6.48
CA ASN A 48 -19.02 9.64 -6.38
C ASN A 48 -17.83 10.45 -6.92
N PRO A 49 -17.99 11.16 -8.06
CA PRO A 49 -16.90 11.89 -8.71
C PRO A 49 -16.34 13.03 -7.84
N ASP A 50 -17.03 13.42 -6.78
CA ASP A 50 -16.66 14.52 -5.90
C ASP A 50 -15.88 14.06 -4.65
N LYS A 51 -15.46 12.79 -4.58
CA LYS A 51 -14.69 12.26 -3.45
C LYS A 51 -13.25 11.97 -3.81
N VAL A 52 -12.36 12.20 -2.84
CA VAL A 52 -10.97 11.76 -2.88
C VAL A 52 -10.88 10.36 -2.28
N SER A 53 -10.32 9.42 -3.03
CA SER A 53 -10.06 8.05 -2.54
C SER A 53 -8.70 7.99 -1.86
N LEU A 54 -8.67 7.57 -0.60
CA LEU A 54 -7.45 7.31 0.16
C LEU A 54 -7.27 5.80 0.30
N MET A 55 -6.12 5.29 -0.16
CA MET A 55 -5.84 3.84 -0.14
C MET A 55 -4.34 3.56 -0.13
N THR A 56 -3.96 2.32 0.13
CA THR A 56 -2.57 1.87 -0.03
C THR A 56 -2.25 1.63 -1.51
N LEU A 57 -0.96 1.63 -1.86
CA LEU A 57 -0.51 1.29 -3.22
C LEU A 57 -0.95 -0.12 -3.63
N HIS A 58 -0.93 -1.08 -2.71
CA HIS A 58 -1.39 -2.44 -2.98
C HIS A 58 -2.89 -2.49 -3.32
N ALA A 59 -3.72 -1.75 -2.59
CA ALA A 59 -5.15 -1.67 -2.84
C ALA A 59 -5.50 -0.96 -4.15
N SER A 60 -4.58 -0.15 -4.69
CA SER A 60 -4.78 0.57 -5.95
C SER A 60 -4.59 -0.31 -7.21
N LYS A 61 -4.12 -1.55 -7.04
CA LYS A 61 -3.90 -2.47 -8.16
C LYS A 61 -5.21 -2.72 -8.93
N GLY A 62 -5.16 -2.48 -10.24
CA GLY A 62 -6.33 -2.62 -11.13
C GLY A 62 -7.24 -1.40 -11.21
N LEU A 63 -7.07 -0.41 -10.32
CA LEU A 63 -7.81 0.85 -10.37
C LEU A 63 -7.03 1.89 -11.20
N GLU A 64 -7.75 2.92 -11.68
CA GLU A 64 -7.16 4.04 -12.42
C GLU A 64 -7.88 5.34 -12.09
N PHE A 65 -7.11 6.43 -11.95
CA PHE A 65 -7.61 7.73 -11.54
C PHE A 65 -7.09 8.82 -12.49
N LYS A 66 -7.83 9.91 -12.66
CA LYS A 66 -7.36 11.05 -13.46
C LYS A 66 -6.11 11.67 -12.87
N GLN A 67 -6.09 11.83 -11.56
CA GLN A 67 -4.96 12.38 -10.81
C GLN A 67 -4.64 11.46 -9.62
N VAL A 68 -3.35 11.27 -9.37
CA VAL A 68 -2.85 10.46 -8.26
C VAL A 68 -1.82 11.28 -7.48
N TYR A 69 -1.92 11.24 -6.17
CA TYR A 69 -0.96 11.84 -5.26
C TYR A 69 -0.27 10.72 -4.49
N LEU A 70 1.05 10.65 -4.58
CA LEU A 70 1.90 9.65 -3.93
C LEU A 70 2.81 10.34 -2.90
N PRO A 71 2.33 10.57 -1.68
CA PRO A 71 3.14 11.18 -0.63
C PRO A 71 4.08 10.18 0.02
N GLY A 72 5.15 10.70 0.64
CA GLY A 72 6.05 9.89 1.47
C GLY A 72 7.12 9.15 0.68
N TRP A 73 7.56 9.69 -0.45
CA TRP A 73 8.67 9.13 -1.22
C TRP A 73 10.02 9.52 -0.61
N GLU A 74 10.31 8.91 0.53
CA GLU A 74 11.51 9.12 1.35
C GLU A 74 12.16 7.77 1.65
N GLU A 75 13.48 7.72 1.70
CA GLU A 75 14.23 6.53 2.16
C GLU A 75 13.70 6.05 3.51
N GLU A 76 13.72 4.75 3.75
CA GLU A 76 13.17 4.07 4.92
C GLU A 76 11.63 4.07 5.02
N THR A 77 10.94 4.97 4.30
CA THR A 77 9.48 4.98 4.18
C THR A 77 9.05 4.29 2.89
N PHE A 78 9.62 4.70 1.76
CA PHE A 78 9.41 4.10 0.46
C PHE A 78 10.66 4.29 -0.42
N PRO A 79 11.49 3.24 -0.62
CA PRO A 79 11.27 1.85 -0.23
C PRO A 79 11.22 1.63 1.29
N ASN A 80 10.39 0.67 1.72
CA ASN A 80 10.21 0.37 3.13
C ASN A 80 11.46 -0.29 3.71
N LYS A 81 11.98 0.27 4.82
CA LYS A 81 13.19 -0.23 5.48
C LYS A 81 13.08 -1.71 5.85
N LYS A 82 11.96 -2.13 6.45
CA LYS A 82 11.77 -3.52 6.86
C LYS A 82 11.81 -4.47 5.65
N SER A 83 11.21 -4.07 4.52
CA SER A 83 11.26 -4.87 3.29
C SER A 83 12.69 -5.08 2.79
N LEU A 84 13.54 -4.05 2.89
CA LEU A 84 14.95 -4.13 2.52
C LEU A 84 15.76 -4.96 3.51
N ASP A 85 15.54 -4.78 4.80
CA ASP A 85 16.27 -5.49 5.86
C ASP A 85 15.96 -7.00 5.83
N ASP A 86 14.69 -7.39 5.60
CA ASP A 86 14.25 -8.77 5.58
C ASP A 86 14.60 -9.51 4.28
N ASN A 87 14.54 -8.82 3.12
CA ASN A 87 14.61 -9.44 1.80
C ASN A 87 15.72 -8.88 0.89
N GLY A 88 16.48 -7.91 1.37
CA GLY A 88 17.62 -7.33 0.64
C GLY A 88 17.21 -6.81 -0.75
N GLN A 89 17.94 -7.26 -1.78
CA GLN A 89 17.70 -6.85 -3.16
C GLN A 89 16.31 -7.26 -3.67
N ASN A 90 15.80 -8.42 -3.27
CA ASN A 90 14.46 -8.86 -3.67
C ASN A 90 13.37 -7.95 -3.08
N GLY A 91 13.54 -7.49 -1.83
CA GLY A 91 12.67 -6.50 -1.21
C GLY A 91 12.68 -5.18 -1.97
N LEU A 92 13.87 -4.70 -2.37
CA LEU A 92 13.98 -3.49 -3.19
C LEU A 92 13.27 -3.60 -4.54
N GLU A 93 13.40 -4.75 -5.22
CA GLU A 93 12.71 -4.96 -6.50
C GLU A 93 11.19 -5.02 -6.34
N GLU A 94 10.70 -5.58 -5.25
CA GLU A 94 9.26 -5.59 -4.96
C GLU A 94 8.74 -4.18 -4.67
N GLU A 95 9.45 -3.39 -3.88
CA GLU A 95 9.12 -1.97 -3.64
C GLU A 95 9.15 -1.15 -4.95
N ARG A 96 10.10 -1.45 -5.86
CA ARG A 96 10.16 -0.82 -7.19
C ARG A 96 8.95 -1.18 -8.06
N ARG A 97 8.49 -2.44 -8.02
CA ARG A 97 7.26 -2.85 -8.69
C ARG A 97 6.05 -2.12 -8.12
N LEU A 98 6.03 -1.92 -6.81
CA LEU A 98 4.97 -1.17 -6.15
C LEU A 98 4.99 0.31 -6.54
N ALA A 99 6.18 0.92 -6.69
CA ALA A 99 6.34 2.28 -7.22
C ALA A 99 5.76 2.39 -8.64
N TYR A 100 6.10 1.44 -9.51
CA TYR A 100 5.54 1.37 -10.86
C TYR A 100 4.02 1.24 -10.84
N VAL A 101 3.47 0.39 -9.99
CA VAL A 101 2.01 0.26 -9.82
C VAL A 101 1.40 1.60 -9.46
N GLY A 102 1.94 2.31 -8.45
CA GLY A 102 1.41 3.60 -8.00
C GLY A 102 1.39 4.65 -9.11
N ILE A 103 2.51 4.84 -9.80
CA ILE A 103 2.64 5.82 -10.89
C ILE A 103 1.67 5.51 -12.02
N THR A 104 1.55 4.25 -12.40
CA THR A 104 0.68 3.81 -13.51
C THR A 104 -0.81 3.85 -13.18
N ARG A 105 -1.20 4.20 -11.96
CA ARG A 105 -2.63 4.46 -11.65
C ARG A 105 -3.11 5.80 -12.18
N ALA A 106 -2.20 6.73 -12.48
CA ALA A 106 -2.55 8.04 -12.99
C ALA A 106 -2.78 8.02 -14.51
N LYS A 107 -3.96 8.51 -14.94
CA LYS A 107 -4.27 8.69 -16.37
C LYS A 107 -3.73 10.00 -16.92
N LEU A 108 -3.69 11.06 -16.11
CA LEU A 108 -3.33 12.40 -16.55
C LEU A 108 -2.16 13.00 -15.77
N LEU A 109 -2.20 12.93 -14.44
CA LEU A 109 -1.22 13.55 -13.58
C LEU A 109 -0.90 12.68 -12.38
N CYS A 110 0.38 12.45 -12.15
CA CYS A 110 0.91 11.85 -10.92
C CYS A 110 1.75 12.88 -10.19
N THR A 111 1.38 13.18 -8.94
CA THR A 111 2.15 14.07 -8.06
C THR A 111 2.85 13.23 -7.00
N ILE A 112 4.15 13.28 -6.97
CA ILE A 112 4.99 12.60 -5.98
C ILE A 112 5.54 13.65 -5.03
N SER A 113 5.50 13.38 -3.73
CA SER A 113 6.05 14.31 -2.75
C SER A 113 6.88 13.60 -1.68
N SER A 114 7.94 14.27 -1.24
CA SER A 114 8.81 13.89 -0.13
C SER A 114 8.86 15.03 0.89
N ALA A 115 9.05 14.70 2.15
CA ALA A 115 9.26 15.69 3.21
C ALA A 115 10.72 15.64 3.67
N GLU A 116 11.41 16.78 3.68
CA GLU A 116 12.79 16.90 4.17
C GLU A 116 12.94 16.51 5.64
N SER A 117 11.89 16.72 6.43
CA SER A 117 11.86 16.30 7.82
C SER A 117 10.46 15.92 8.28
N ARG A 118 10.37 14.98 9.23
CA ARG A 118 9.13 14.57 9.88
C ARG A 118 9.29 14.55 11.38
N TYR A 119 8.27 15.03 12.07
CA TYR A 119 8.19 14.89 13.52
C TYR A 119 7.71 13.48 13.86
N LYS A 120 8.59 12.66 14.46
CA LYS A 120 8.28 11.28 14.88
C LYS A 120 8.86 11.06 16.29
N PHE A 121 8.07 10.47 17.17
CA PHE A 121 8.50 10.06 18.53
C PHE A 121 9.09 11.17 19.39
N GLY A 122 8.63 12.42 19.21
CA GLY A 122 9.08 13.55 20.03
C GLY A 122 10.27 14.34 19.44
N ASP A 123 10.76 13.96 18.26
CA ASP A 123 11.90 14.62 17.60
C ASP A 123 11.69 14.81 16.10
N PHE A 124 12.44 15.73 15.50
CA PHE A 124 12.49 15.93 14.05
C PHE A 124 13.55 15.02 13.44
N ASN A 125 13.12 14.12 12.56
CA ASN A 125 13.99 13.28 11.77
C ASN A 125 14.12 13.85 10.37
N PHE A 126 15.36 14.04 9.89
CA PHE A 126 15.63 14.41 8.51
C PHE A 126 15.51 13.17 7.61
N ASN A 127 14.84 13.34 6.49
CA ASN A 127 14.63 12.29 5.52
C ASN A 127 15.44 12.59 4.25
N LEU A 128 15.92 11.54 3.62
CA LEU A 128 16.46 11.59 2.27
C LEU A 128 15.33 11.28 1.28
N GLU A 129 15.36 11.92 0.13
CA GLU A 129 14.45 11.54 -0.95
C GLU A 129 14.62 10.08 -1.34
N SER A 130 13.49 9.44 -1.66
CA SER A 130 13.49 8.08 -2.17
C SER A 130 14.40 7.94 -3.39
N ARG A 131 15.20 6.88 -3.42
CA ARG A 131 16.02 6.52 -4.57
C ARG A 131 15.22 6.36 -5.86
N PHE A 132 13.94 6.00 -5.77
CA PHE A 132 13.05 5.86 -6.91
C PHE A 132 12.75 7.17 -7.64
N ILE A 133 12.89 8.34 -6.97
CA ILE A 133 12.76 9.65 -7.61
C ILE A 133 13.81 9.83 -8.70
N LYS A 134 15.05 9.35 -8.45
CA LYS A 134 16.14 9.43 -9.43
C LYS A 134 15.99 8.46 -10.60
N GLU A 135 15.12 7.47 -10.47
CA GLU A 135 14.80 6.49 -11.52
C GLU A 135 13.69 7.00 -12.46
N LEU A 136 13.03 8.13 -12.11
CA LEU A 136 11.97 8.70 -12.94
C LEU A 136 12.56 9.26 -14.26
N PRO A 137 11.84 9.11 -15.39
CA PRO A 137 12.30 9.62 -16.66
C PRO A 137 12.22 11.16 -16.67
N HIS A 138 13.36 11.82 -16.74
CA HIS A 138 13.51 13.29 -16.68
C HIS A 138 12.68 14.06 -17.72
N ASN A 139 12.36 13.43 -18.86
CA ASN A 139 11.57 14.05 -19.92
C ASN A 139 10.08 14.22 -19.56
N TYR A 140 9.61 13.52 -18.52
CA TYR A 140 8.20 13.50 -18.13
C TYR A 140 7.99 13.90 -16.66
N ALA A 141 9.07 14.12 -15.92
CA ALA A 141 9.03 14.56 -14.53
C ALA A 141 9.49 16.02 -14.43
N VAL A 142 8.71 16.84 -13.72
CA VAL A 142 9.04 18.22 -13.40
C VAL A 142 9.16 18.34 -11.90
N SER A 143 10.29 18.88 -11.41
CA SER A 143 10.51 19.15 -9.98
C SER A 143 10.15 20.61 -9.68
N TYR A 144 9.52 20.82 -8.54
CA TYR A 144 9.12 22.16 -8.03
C TYR A 144 9.78 22.42 -6.70
#